data_e8878ebe194da4aa7606c447a1b69ca2
#
_entry.id   e8878ebe194da4aa7606c447a1b69ca2
#
_cell.length_a   1.000
_cell.length_b   1.000
_cell.length_c   1.000
_cell.angle_alpha   90.00
_cell.angle_beta   90.00
_cell.angle_gamma   90.00
#
_symmetry.space_group_name_H-M   'P 1'
#
loop_
_entity.id
_entity.type
_entity.pdbx_description
1 polymer ?
#
loop_
_entity_poly.entity_id
_entity_poly.type
_entity_poly.pdbx_seq_one_letter_code
_entity_poly.pdbx_strand_id
1 'polypeptide(L)'
;MTEGLMPYITLPEGLPGIRGPMAFRPETAKPLNELVEVLLRGPSTLTPGERELIATYVSSQNDCFFCQSIHGAVAAYHLGGNEKLVLDVKQNYQGAEVSGKLKALLAIAGKVQQSGKQVNKEDIERARREGATDLEIHDTVLIAAAFCMYNRYVDGLATWQPDDPEMYRARGAKTAQEGYGRTP
;
A
#
# COMPACT_ATOMS: atom_id res chain seq x y z
N MET A 1 6.57 29.18 4.91
CA MET A 1 5.68 28.39 5.78
C MET A 1 4.58 27.89 4.87
N THR A 2 4.68 26.64 4.40
CA THR A 2 3.60 26.00 3.69
C THR A 2 2.46 25.83 4.68
N GLU A 3 1.32 26.47 4.43
CA GLU A 3 0.08 26.17 5.14
C GLU A 3 -0.19 24.69 4.94
N GLY A 4 0.18 23.87 5.92
CA GLY A 4 -0.14 22.45 5.91
C GLY A 4 -1.65 22.32 5.83
N LEU A 5 -2.14 21.54 4.87
CA LEU A 5 -3.54 21.18 4.76
C LEU A 5 -4.05 20.78 6.16
N MET A 6 -4.99 21.56 6.69
CA MET A 6 -5.66 21.24 7.96
C MET A 6 -6.71 20.17 7.66
N PRO A 7 -6.74 19.09 8.45
CA PRO A 7 -7.80 18.10 8.29
C PRO A 7 -9.20 18.71 8.34
N TYR A 8 -10.12 18.18 7.53
CA TYR A 8 -11.51 18.68 7.47
C TYR A 8 -12.31 18.47 8.76
N ILE A 9 -11.84 17.60 9.64
CA ILE A 9 -12.41 17.36 10.96
C ILE A 9 -11.33 17.50 12.03
N THR A 10 -11.69 17.75 13.27
CA THR A 10 -10.74 17.81 14.39
C THR A 10 -10.19 16.41 14.65
N LEU A 11 -8.90 16.23 14.44
CA LEU A 11 -8.18 14.97 14.68
C LEU A 11 -7.14 15.18 15.79
N PRO A 12 -6.69 14.11 16.48
CA PRO A 12 -5.56 14.18 17.41
C PRO A 12 -4.30 14.70 16.72
N GLU A 13 -3.63 15.65 17.37
CA GLU A 13 -2.42 16.29 16.82
C GLU A 13 -1.21 15.34 16.74
N GLY A 14 -0.29 15.62 15.82
CA GLY A 14 0.98 14.89 15.68
C GLY A 14 0.86 13.49 15.08
N LEU A 15 -0.31 13.10 14.58
CA LEU A 15 -0.57 11.79 13.97
C LEU A 15 -0.78 11.92 12.45
N PRO A 16 0.25 11.63 11.62
CA PRO A 16 0.14 11.80 10.18
C PRO A 16 -0.70 10.72 9.51
N GLY A 17 -1.29 11.07 8.38
CA GLY A 17 -2.03 10.19 7.50
C GLY A 17 -3.17 9.47 8.21
N ILE A 18 -3.28 8.18 7.98
CA ILE A 18 -4.36 7.34 8.55
C ILE A 18 -4.35 7.26 10.08
N ARG A 19 -3.23 7.59 10.72
CA ARG A 19 -3.10 7.49 12.19
C ARG A 19 -4.03 8.47 12.93
N GLY A 20 -4.20 9.67 12.41
CA GLY A 20 -5.14 10.65 12.98
C GLY A 20 -6.58 10.10 13.05
N PRO A 21 -7.19 9.73 11.91
CA PRO A 21 -8.51 9.11 11.88
C PRO A 21 -8.64 7.81 12.68
N MET A 22 -7.60 6.96 12.69
CA MET A 22 -7.60 5.74 13.49
C MET A 22 -7.60 6.03 15.00
N ALA A 23 -6.84 7.03 15.45
CA ALA A 23 -6.86 7.46 16.85
C ALA A 23 -8.18 8.16 17.23
N PHE A 24 -8.79 8.87 16.28
CA PHE A 24 -10.10 9.49 16.47
C PHE A 24 -11.23 8.45 16.67
N ARG A 25 -11.15 7.32 15.96
CA ARG A 25 -12.16 6.25 16.06
C ARG A 25 -11.54 4.85 16.18
N PRO A 26 -11.10 4.46 17.39
CA PRO A 26 -10.42 3.20 17.63
C PRO A 26 -11.22 1.94 17.25
N GLU A 27 -12.56 2.00 17.31
CA GLU A 27 -13.43 0.88 16.96
C GLU A 27 -13.31 0.48 15.48
N THR A 28 -13.05 1.45 14.59
CA THR A 28 -12.81 1.17 13.17
C THR A 28 -11.33 0.90 12.90
N ALA A 29 -10.42 1.45 13.69
CA ALA A 29 -8.98 1.25 13.54
C ALA A 29 -8.58 -0.22 13.73
N LYS A 30 -9.15 -0.91 14.74
CA LYS A 30 -8.82 -2.29 15.03
C LYS A 30 -9.05 -3.23 13.84
N PRO A 31 -10.26 -3.36 13.26
CA PRO A 31 -10.48 -4.23 12.11
C PRO A 31 -9.69 -3.82 10.87
N LEU A 32 -9.42 -2.51 10.66
CA LEU A 32 -8.59 -2.05 9.55
C LEU A 32 -7.12 -2.49 9.71
N ASN A 33 -6.57 -2.37 10.92
CA ASN A 33 -5.21 -2.84 11.22
C ASN A 33 -5.10 -4.37 11.13
N GLU A 34 -6.10 -5.11 11.61
CA GLU A 34 -6.15 -6.56 11.49
C GLU A 34 -6.19 -6.99 10.00
N LEU A 35 -6.97 -6.32 9.18
CA LEU A 35 -7.05 -6.60 7.74
C LEU A 35 -5.70 -6.38 7.06
N VAL A 36 -5.07 -5.22 7.26
CA VAL A 36 -3.79 -4.90 6.61
C VAL A 36 -2.66 -5.81 7.10
N GLU A 37 -2.66 -6.20 8.37
CA GLU A 37 -1.70 -7.17 8.93
C GLU A 37 -1.81 -8.53 8.22
N VAL A 38 -3.02 -9.05 8.06
CA VAL A 38 -3.25 -10.33 7.36
C VAL A 38 -2.84 -10.22 5.89
N LEU A 39 -3.24 -9.16 5.20
CA LEU A 39 -2.98 -8.98 3.78
C LEU A 39 -1.49 -8.83 3.46
N LEU A 40 -0.75 -8.07 4.26
CA LEU A 40 0.64 -7.73 3.94
C LEU A 40 1.66 -8.64 4.65
N ARG A 41 1.30 -9.26 5.77
CA ARG A 41 2.23 -10.04 6.60
C ARG A 41 1.76 -11.47 6.91
N GLY A 42 0.49 -11.80 6.70
CA GLY A 42 -0.05 -13.14 6.90
C GLY A 42 0.62 -14.19 6.00
N PRO A 43 0.35 -15.49 6.20
CA PRO A 43 0.89 -16.56 5.36
C PRO A 43 0.52 -16.35 3.89
N SER A 44 1.53 -16.33 3.00
CA SER A 44 1.34 -16.20 1.56
C SER A 44 2.62 -16.67 0.84
N THR A 45 2.49 -17.06 -0.42
CA THR A 45 3.62 -17.34 -1.31
C THR A 45 4.22 -16.08 -1.94
N LEU A 46 3.50 -14.94 -1.89
CA LEU A 46 4.09 -13.64 -2.14
C LEU A 46 4.87 -13.18 -0.91
N THR A 47 6.09 -12.72 -1.11
CA THR A 47 6.89 -12.14 -0.03
C THR A 47 6.24 -10.87 0.54
N PRO A 48 6.52 -10.49 1.80
CA PRO A 48 6.05 -9.21 2.33
C PRO A 48 6.45 -8.02 1.44
N GLY A 49 7.67 -8.03 0.87
CA GLY A 49 8.13 -6.98 -0.05
C GLY A 49 7.30 -6.88 -1.32
N GLU A 50 6.90 -7.99 -1.93
CA GLU A 50 6.03 -8.00 -3.13
C GLU A 50 4.64 -7.47 -2.82
N ARG A 51 4.05 -7.84 -1.68
CA ARG A 51 2.72 -7.35 -1.26
C ARG A 51 2.75 -5.86 -0.94
N GLU A 52 3.80 -5.38 -0.30
CA GLU A 52 4.02 -3.95 -0.06
C GLU A 52 4.26 -3.18 -1.37
N LEU A 53 4.93 -3.78 -2.37
CA LEU A 53 5.05 -3.17 -3.70
C LEU A 53 3.69 -3.03 -4.39
N ILE A 54 2.81 -4.03 -4.29
CA ILE A 54 1.44 -3.94 -4.82
C ILE A 54 0.68 -2.80 -4.14
N ALA A 55 0.74 -2.72 -2.80
CA ALA A 55 0.11 -1.67 -2.01
C ALA A 55 0.65 -0.27 -2.37
N THR A 56 1.96 -0.16 -2.50
CA THR A 56 2.66 1.08 -2.89
C THR A 56 2.27 1.52 -4.30
N TYR A 57 2.25 0.59 -5.25
CA TYR A 57 1.85 0.86 -6.63
C TYR A 57 0.41 1.39 -6.70
N VAL A 58 -0.54 0.72 -6.06
CA VAL A 58 -1.94 1.18 -6.01
C VAL A 58 -2.05 2.56 -5.38
N SER A 59 -1.32 2.81 -4.29
CA SER A 59 -1.33 4.11 -3.60
C SER A 59 -0.72 5.22 -4.47
N SER A 60 0.30 4.91 -5.28
CA SER A 60 0.86 5.86 -6.24
C SER A 60 -0.10 6.17 -7.39
N GLN A 61 -0.85 5.17 -7.87
CA GLN A 61 -1.87 5.37 -8.91
C GLN A 61 -3.09 6.16 -8.39
N ASN A 62 -3.37 6.12 -7.09
CA ASN A 62 -4.38 6.94 -6.42
C ASN A 62 -3.85 8.34 -6.02
N ASP A 63 -2.57 8.63 -6.27
CA ASP A 63 -1.88 9.86 -5.83
C ASP A 63 -1.96 10.14 -4.31
N CYS A 64 -2.09 9.09 -3.49
CA CYS A 64 -2.08 9.23 -2.03
C CYS A 64 -0.63 9.28 -1.52
N PHE A 65 -0.13 10.49 -1.26
CA PHE A 65 1.27 10.73 -0.89
C PHE A 65 1.67 9.98 0.38
N PHE A 66 0.87 10.05 1.44
CA PHE A 66 1.18 9.36 2.70
C PHE A 66 1.30 7.85 2.51
N CYS A 67 0.28 7.23 1.87
CA CYS A 67 0.24 5.78 1.73
C CYS A 67 1.36 5.26 0.82
N GLN A 68 1.60 5.89 -0.34
CA GLN A 68 2.69 5.47 -1.22
C GLN A 68 4.08 5.66 -0.60
N SER A 69 4.23 6.62 0.32
CA SER A 69 5.51 6.90 0.99
C SER A 69 5.77 5.89 2.10
N ILE A 70 4.79 5.63 2.97
CA ILE A 70 4.98 4.69 4.09
C ILE A 70 5.11 3.24 3.60
N HIS A 71 4.24 2.78 2.70
CA HIS A 71 4.30 1.42 2.16
C HIS A 71 5.51 1.22 1.23
N GLY A 72 5.91 2.27 0.51
CA GLY A 72 7.16 2.27 -0.25
C GLY A 72 8.40 2.09 0.64
N ALA A 73 8.42 2.72 1.80
CA ALA A 73 9.51 2.53 2.77
C ALA A 73 9.50 1.13 3.40
N VAL A 74 8.32 0.56 3.68
CA VAL A 74 8.20 -0.84 4.15
C VAL A 74 8.65 -1.82 3.05
N ALA A 75 8.23 -1.59 1.80
CA ALA A 75 8.67 -2.39 0.66
C ALA A 75 10.19 -2.36 0.50
N ALA A 76 10.78 -1.15 0.50
CA ALA A 76 12.24 -0.99 0.41
C ALA A 76 12.98 -1.75 1.51
N TYR A 77 12.49 -1.69 2.75
CA TYR A 77 13.07 -2.44 3.87
C TYR A 77 13.10 -3.94 3.59
N HIS A 78 11.97 -4.53 3.17
CA HIS A 78 11.89 -5.97 2.86
C HIS A 78 12.69 -6.36 1.60
N LEU A 79 13.01 -5.40 0.74
CA LEU A 79 13.82 -5.57 -0.48
C LEU A 79 15.30 -5.20 -0.27
N GLY A 80 15.79 -5.24 0.97
CA GLY A 80 17.19 -4.98 1.29
C GLY A 80 17.62 -3.52 1.12
N GLY A 81 16.71 -2.57 1.23
CA GLY A 81 16.95 -1.13 1.07
C GLY A 81 16.83 -0.64 -0.38
N ASN A 82 16.26 -1.42 -1.29
CA ASN A 82 16.18 -1.09 -2.71
C ASN A 82 15.05 -0.06 -3.01
N GLU A 83 15.27 1.20 -2.60
CA GLU A 83 14.36 2.32 -2.89
C GLU A 83 14.21 2.58 -4.39
N LYS A 84 15.26 2.29 -5.18
CA LYS A 84 15.22 2.44 -6.64
C LYS A 84 14.16 1.53 -7.25
N LEU A 85 14.11 0.26 -6.85
CA LEU A 85 13.11 -0.68 -7.35
C LEU A 85 11.68 -0.22 -7.02
N VAL A 86 11.47 0.31 -5.80
CA VAL A 86 10.17 0.88 -5.41
C VAL A 86 9.77 2.04 -6.32
N LEU A 87 10.71 2.93 -6.64
CA LEU A 87 10.47 4.06 -7.53
C LEU A 87 10.17 3.57 -8.97
N ASP A 88 10.94 2.62 -9.49
CA ASP A 88 10.74 2.04 -10.82
C ASP A 88 9.34 1.42 -10.94
N VAL A 89 8.89 0.67 -9.91
CA VAL A 89 7.54 0.08 -9.90
C VAL A 89 6.45 1.15 -9.90
N LYS A 90 6.60 2.22 -9.14
CA LYS A 90 5.65 3.34 -9.09
C LYS A 90 5.52 4.04 -10.45
N GLN A 91 6.64 4.26 -11.13
CA GLN A 91 6.70 5.00 -12.39
C GLN A 91 6.38 4.14 -13.61
N ASN A 92 6.97 2.96 -13.68
CA ASN A 92 6.81 2.03 -14.80
C ASN A 92 7.14 0.60 -14.39
N TYR A 93 6.21 -0.10 -13.76
CA TYR A 93 6.41 -1.48 -13.33
C TYR A 93 6.78 -2.44 -14.48
N GLN A 94 6.42 -2.14 -15.72
CA GLN A 94 6.78 -2.98 -16.87
C GLN A 94 8.29 -3.01 -17.12
N GLY A 95 8.96 -1.88 -16.90
CA GLY A 95 10.42 -1.74 -17.03
C GLY A 95 11.18 -2.10 -15.74
N ALA A 96 10.49 -2.28 -14.61
CA ALA A 96 11.14 -2.58 -13.33
C ALA A 96 11.74 -4.01 -13.30
N GLU A 97 12.81 -4.19 -12.52
CA GLU A 97 13.50 -5.49 -12.34
C GLU A 97 12.74 -6.39 -11.35
N VAL A 98 11.51 -6.75 -11.69
CA VAL A 98 10.67 -7.69 -10.94
C VAL A 98 10.26 -8.86 -11.84
N SER A 99 9.82 -9.97 -11.22
CA SER A 99 9.41 -11.19 -11.94
C SER A 99 8.25 -10.93 -12.91
N GLY A 100 8.13 -11.74 -13.96
CA GLY A 100 6.96 -11.73 -14.86
C GLY A 100 5.66 -11.93 -14.09
N LYS A 101 5.67 -12.81 -13.08
CA LYS A 101 4.56 -13.01 -12.15
C LYS A 101 4.14 -11.70 -11.47
N LEU A 102 5.07 -10.99 -10.83
CA LEU A 102 4.74 -9.74 -10.15
C LEU A 102 4.27 -8.66 -11.13
N LYS A 103 4.84 -8.58 -12.35
CA LYS A 103 4.33 -7.67 -13.40
C LYS A 103 2.88 -7.97 -13.79
N ALA A 104 2.52 -9.25 -13.91
CA ALA A 104 1.14 -9.64 -14.23
C ALA A 104 0.18 -9.30 -13.08
N LEU A 105 0.60 -9.49 -11.83
CA LEU A 105 -0.17 -9.12 -10.64
C LEU A 105 -0.33 -7.59 -10.51
N LEU A 106 0.71 -6.81 -10.76
CA LEU A 106 0.64 -5.35 -10.78
C LEU A 106 -0.30 -4.83 -11.88
N ALA A 107 -0.37 -5.51 -13.03
CA ALA A 107 -1.35 -5.19 -14.08
C ALA A 107 -2.79 -5.37 -13.58
N ILE A 108 -3.06 -6.47 -12.86
CA ILE A 108 -4.37 -6.71 -12.21
C ILE A 108 -4.65 -5.62 -11.17
N ALA A 109 -3.68 -5.33 -10.28
CA ALA A 109 -3.81 -4.32 -9.24
C ALA A 109 -4.15 -2.92 -9.81
N GLY A 110 -3.48 -2.51 -10.91
CA GLY A 110 -3.76 -1.25 -11.59
C GLY A 110 -5.17 -1.19 -12.18
N LYS A 111 -5.69 -2.30 -12.71
CA LYS A 111 -7.07 -2.38 -13.18
C LYS A 111 -8.07 -2.29 -12.03
N VAL A 112 -7.83 -2.99 -10.92
CA VAL A 112 -8.68 -2.92 -9.71
C VAL A 112 -8.70 -1.49 -9.16
N GLN A 113 -7.57 -0.80 -9.17
CA GLN A 113 -7.47 0.59 -8.72
C GLN A 113 -8.42 1.52 -9.48
N GLN A 114 -8.56 1.33 -10.78
CA GLN A 114 -9.50 2.11 -11.61
C GLN A 114 -10.94 1.60 -11.43
N SER A 115 -11.14 0.32 -11.65
CA SER A 115 -12.42 -0.39 -11.43
C SER A 115 -12.19 -1.89 -11.48
N GLY A 116 -12.67 -2.63 -10.47
CA GLY A 116 -12.60 -4.09 -10.48
C GLY A 116 -13.24 -4.74 -11.72
N LYS A 117 -14.17 -4.06 -12.41
CA LYS A 117 -14.80 -4.53 -13.65
C LYS A 117 -13.85 -4.53 -14.86
N GLN A 118 -12.71 -3.86 -14.77
CA GLN A 118 -11.70 -3.86 -15.84
C GLN A 118 -10.84 -5.13 -15.85
N VAL A 119 -10.80 -5.86 -14.74
CA VAL A 119 -10.13 -7.16 -14.70
C VAL A 119 -10.94 -8.16 -15.51
N ASN A 120 -10.28 -8.80 -16.46
CA ASN A 120 -10.91 -9.78 -17.34
C ASN A 120 -10.21 -11.16 -17.26
N LYS A 121 -10.79 -12.14 -17.93
CA LYS A 121 -10.28 -13.52 -17.92
C LYS A 121 -8.83 -13.61 -18.42
N GLU A 122 -8.47 -12.79 -19.43
CA GLU A 122 -7.14 -12.81 -20.01
C GLU A 122 -6.06 -12.33 -19.03
N ASP A 123 -6.38 -11.35 -18.16
CA ASP A 123 -5.47 -10.90 -17.10
C ASP A 123 -5.16 -12.02 -16.13
N ILE A 124 -6.19 -12.78 -15.73
CA ILE A 124 -6.05 -13.90 -14.81
C ILE A 124 -5.24 -15.05 -15.45
N GLU A 125 -5.55 -15.38 -16.71
CA GLU A 125 -4.80 -16.40 -17.44
C GLU A 125 -3.35 -16.01 -17.68
N ARG A 126 -3.07 -14.72 -17.93
CA ARG A 126 -1.70 -14.21 -18.01
C ARG A 126 -0.97 -14.38 -16.68
N ALA A 127 -1.57 -13.99 -15.57
CA ALA A 127 -0.95 -14.15 -14.24
C ALA A 127 -0.65 -15.63 -13.95
N ARG A 128 -1.57 -16.54 -14.30
CA ARG A 128 -1.36 -17.99 -14.15
C ARG A 128 -0.22 -18.52 -15.03
N ARG A 129 -0.12 -18.07 -16.28
CA ARG A 129 1.01 -18.45 -17.17
C ARG A 129 2.36 -17.98 -16.63
N GLU A 130 2.38 -16.86 -15.91
CA GLU A 130 3.56 -16.34 -15.22
C GLU A 130 3.81 -17.02 -13.85
N GLY A 131 3.00 -18.03 -13.50
CA GLY A 131 3.16 -18.83 -12.28
C GLY A 131 2.43 -18.30 -11.05
N ALA A 132 1.47 -17.37 -11.20
CA ALA A 132 0.66 -16.94 -10.09
C ALA A 132 -0.37 -18.01 -9.71
N THR A 133 -0.49 -18.25 -8.41
CA THR A 133 -1.56 -19.11 -7.85
C THR A 133 -2.86 -18.33 -7.70
N ASP A 134 -3.97 -19.03 -7.52
CA ASP A 134 -5.27 -18.39 -7.27
C ASP A 134 -5.27 -17.59 -5.95
N LEU A 135 -4.51 -18.04 -4.94
CA LEU A 135 -4.33 -17.29 -3.69
C LEU A 135 -3.59 -15.96 -3.93
N GLU A 136 -2.51 -15.94 -4.71
CA GLU A 136 -1.76 -14.74 -5.04
C GLU A 136 -2.58 -13.75 -5.86
N ILE A 137 -3.41 -14.25 -6.78
CA ILE A 137 -4.35 -13.41 -7.55
C ILE A 137 -5.43 -12.84 -6.63
N HIS A 138 -6.02 -13.68 -5.75
CA HIS A 138 -6.99 -13.24 -4.73
C HIS A 138 -6.41 -12.14 -3.85
N ASP A 139 -5.23 -12.36 -3.27
CA ASP A 139 -4.57 -11.41 -2.37
C ASP A 139 -4.24 -10.09 -3.10
N THR A 140 -3.76 -10.17 -4.34
CA THR A 140 -3.49 -8.98 -5.17
C THR A 140 -4.74 -8.13 -5.38
N VAL A 141 -5.87 -8.74 -5.73
CA VAL A 141 -7.15 -8.04 -5.92
C VAL A 141 -7.61 -7.41 -4.61
N LEU A 142 -7.51 -8.16 -3.50
CA LEU A 142 -7.95 -7.68 -2.19
C LEU A 142 -7.03 -6.58 -1.63
N ILE A 143 -5.70 -6.69 -1.80
CA ILE A 143 -4.75 -5.62 -1.46
C ILE A 143 -5.10 -4.36 -2.25
N ALA A 144 -5.29 -4.47 -3.57
CA ALA A 144 -5.61 -3.31 -4.40
C ALA A 144 -6.92 -2.63 -3.98
N ALA A 145 -7.97 -3.40 -3.71
CA ALA A 145 -9.25 -2.87 -3.26
C ALA A 145 -9.15 -2.21 -1.87
N ALA A 146 -8.45 -2.86 -0.92
CA ALA A 146 -8.23 -2.32 0.42
C ALA A 146 -7.44 -1.01 0.38
N PHE A 147 -6.39 -0.94 -0.45
CA PHE A 147 -5.59 0.28 -0.58
C PHE A 147 -6.36 1.42 -1.28
N CYS A 148 -7.26 1.12 -2.20
CA CYS A 148 -8.20 2.13 -2.69
C CYS A 148 -9.07 2.70 -1.55
N MET A 149 -9.51 1.88 -0.61
CA MET A 149 -10.26 2.32 0.57
C MET A 149 -9.37 3.15 1.51
N TYR A 150 -8.17 2.66 1.89
CA TYR A 150 -7.27 3.39 2.79
C TYR A 150 -6.84 4.74 2.23
N ASN A 151 -6.49 4.80 0.94
CA ASN A 151 -6.09 6.04 0.29
C ASN A 151 -7.22 7.08 0.36
N ARG A 152 -8.46 6.69 0.00
CA ARG A 152 -9.62 7.58 0.07
C ARG A 152 -9.96 8.02 1.50
N TYR A 153 -9.68 7.19 2.49
CA TYR A 153 -9.87 7.53 3.91
C TYR A 153 -8.87 8.61 4.36
N VAL A 154 -7.60 8.48 3.94
CA VAL A 154 -6.54 9.45 4.21
C VAL A 154 -6.82 10.79 3.52
N ASP A 155 -7.06 10.73 2.20
CA ASP A 155 -7.17 11.92 1.35
C ASP A 155 -8.53 12.61 1.50
N GLY A 156 -9.62 11.85 1.70
CA GLY A 156 -10.97 12.37 1.89
C GLY A 156 -11.17 13.18 3.17
N LEU A 157 -10.27 13.03 4.15
CA LEU A 157 -10.23 13.84 5.37
C LEU A 157 -9.14 14.92 5.36
N ALA A 158 -8.39 15.05 4.26
CA ALA A 158 -7.24 15.96 4.13
C ALA A 158 -6.27 15.82 5.31
N THR A 159 -5.93 14.58 5.68
CA THR A 159 -5.07 14.33 6.84
C THR A 159 -3.68 14.92 6.64
N TRP A 160 -3.05 15.34 7.72
CA TRP A 160 -1.67 15.84 7.66
C TRP A 160 -0.72 14.79 7.10
N GLN A 161 0.07 15.17 6.10
CA GLN A 161 1.01 14.32 5.39
C GLN A 161 2.37 15.04 5.36
N PRO A 162 3.30 14.72 6.29
CA PRO A 162 4.63 15.34 6.29
C PRO A 162 5.43 14.94 5.05
N ASP A 163 6.27 15.86 4.55
CA ASP A 163 7.16 15.66 3.41
C ASP A 163 8.60 15.33 3.82
N ASP A 164 8.80 14.85 5.04
CA ASP A 164 10.10 14.37 5.54
C ASP A 164 10.36 12.90 5.15
N PRO A 165 11.26 12.61 4.20
CA PRO A 165 11.58 11.25 3.78
C PRO A 165 12.15 10.38 4.92
N GLU A 166 12.91 10.98 5.85
CA GLU A 166 13.52 10.23 6.97
C GLU A 166 12.46 9.72 7.94
N MET A 167 11.41 10.49 8.16
CA MET A 167 10.26 10.06 8.96
C MET A 167 9.61 8.80 8.35
N TYR A 168 9.44 8.77 7.01
CA TYR A 168 8.87 7.60 6.32
C TYR A 168 9.82 6.40 6.37
N ARG A 169 11.14 6.58 6.20
CA ARG A 169 12.14 5.49 6.32
C ARG A 169 12.13 4.88 7.71
N ALA A 170 12.25 5.72 8.74
CA ALA A 170 12.26 5.28 10.13
C ALA A 170 10.97 4.54 10.50
N ARG A 171 9.83 5.09 10.11
CA ARG A 171 8.53 4.45 10.38
C ARG A 171 8.33 3.19 9.55
N GLY A 172 8.74 3.18 8.29
CA GLY A 172 8.68 2.01 7.41
C GLY A 172 9.48 0.84 7.99
N ALA A 173 10.72 1.10 8.42
CA ALA A 173 11.55 0.09 9.08
C ALA A 173 10.90 -0.47 10.35
N LYS A 174 10.34 0.40 11.18
CA LYS A 174 9.61 -0.01 12.38
C LYS A 174 8.38 -0.86 12.05
N THR A 175 7.58 -0.44 11.08
CA THR A 175 6.38 -1.18 10.64
C THR A 175 6.75 -2.55 10.04
N ALA A 176 7.82 -2.63 9.25
CA ALA A 176 8.32 -3.88 8.71
C ALA A 176 8.70 -4.89 9.79
N GLN A 177 9.26 -4.42 10.91
CA GLN A 177 9.66 -5.27 12.04
C GLN A 177 8.48 -5.63 12.96
N GLU A 178 7.66 -4.65 13.31
CA GLU A 178 6.64 -4.76 14.36
C GLU A 178 5.22 -5.08 13.85
N GLY A 179 4.95 -4.84 12.55
CA GLY A 179 3.63 -5.01 11.94
C GLY A 179 2.69 -3.82 12.12
N TYR A 180 1.46 -4.02 11.70
CA TYR A 180 0.37 -3.02 11.67
C TYR A 180 -0.54 -3.08 12.91
N GLY A 181 -0.44 -4.11 13.72
CA GLY A 181 -1.35 -4.39 14.84
C GLY A 181 -1.25 -3.47 16.05
N ARG A 182 -0.30 -2.52 16.06
CA ARG A 182 -0.18 -1.55 17.14
C ARG A 182 -1.06 -0.33 16.86
N THR A 183 -2.08 -0.16 17.68
CA THR A 183 -2.86 1.09 17.74
C THR A 183 -1.92 2.30 17.86
N PRO A 184 -2.27 3.44 17.28
CA PRO A 184 -1.48 4.67 17.32
C PRO A 184 -1.10 5.08 18.74
#